data_f796fab7017a74665f7019ab668a3f28
#
_entry.id   f796fab7017a74665f7019ab668a3f28
#
_cell.length_a   1.000
_cell.length_b   1.000
_cell.length_c   1.000
_cell.angle_alpha   90.00
_cell.angle_beta   90.00
_cell.angle_gamma   90.00
#
_symmetry.space_group_name_H-M   'P 1'
#
loop_
_entity.id
_entity.type
_entity.pdbx_description
1 polymer ?
#
loop_
_entity_poly.entity_id
_entity_poly.type
_entity_poly.pdbx_seq_one_letter_code
_entity_poly.pdbx_strand_id
1 'polypeptide(L)'
;FAKAFQLEVLVDDYDHAAWLTHVSQVADYALQPERGLRCAACFGYSLGRTAKKAEELGMNFATTLTVSPHKNSNLIFRIAEPYAHFEAYNFKKQDGFKRSLVLSRELELYRQNYCGCEFSFRG
;
A
#
# COMPACT_ATOMS: atom_id res chain seq x y z
N PHE A 1 15.54 7.07 0.40
CA PHE A 1 15.54 5.60 0.52
C PHE A 1 16.09 4.93 -0.73
N ALA A 2 15.48 5.19 -1.91
CA ALA A 2 15.90 4.57 -3.17
C ALA A 2 17.35 4.87 -3.50
N LYS A 3 17.79 6.10 -3.27
CA LYS A 3 19.17 6.53 -3.51
C LYS A 3 20.14 5.78 -2.61
N ALA A 4 19.78 5.57 -1.34
CA ALA A 4 20.63 4.85 -0.38
C ALA A 4 20.87 3.39 -0.79
N PHE A 5 19.89 2.76 -1.46
CA PHE A 5 19.96 1.37 -1.89
C PHE A 5 20.16 1.23 -3.41
N GLN A 6 20.39 2.33 -4.12
CA GLN A 6 20.62 2.33 -5.57
C GLN A 6 19.47 1.66 -6.35
N LEU A 7 18.23 1.95 -5.94
CA LEU A 7 17.03 1.40 -6.56
C LEU A 7 16.51 2.33 -7.64
N GLU A 8 16.03 1.74 -8.75
CA GLU A 8 15.26 2.47 -9.73
C GLU A 8 13.86 2.77 -9.19
N VAL A 9 13.40 3.99 -9.36
CA VAL A 9 12.07 4.42 -8.90
C VAL A 9 11.24 4.84 -10.10
N LEU A 10 10.06 4.21 -10.23
CA LEU A 10 9.04 4.61 -11.17
C LEU A 10 7.89 5.22 -10.39
N VAL A 11 7.53 6.46 -10.71
CA VAL A 11 6.46 7.17 -10.02
C VAL A 11 5.22 7.17 -10.91
N ASP A 12 4.12 6.59 -10.41
CA ASP A 12 2.84 6.60 -11.11
C ASP A 12 2.24 8.01 -11.10
N ASP A 13 1.39 8.27 -12.08
CA ASP A 13 0.68 9.54 -12.15
C ASP A 13 -0.28 9.67 -10.96
N TYR A 14 -0.24 10.85 -10.32
CA TYR A 14 -1.18 11.13 -9.24
C TYR A 14 -2.53 11.52 -9.85
N ASP A 15 -3.54 10.71 -9.58
CA ASP A 15 -4.90 10.95 -10.05
C ASP A 15 -5.89 10.74 -8.91
N HIS A 16 -6.04 11.77 -8.09
CA HIS A 16 -6.94 11.75 -6.94
C HIS A 16 -8.39 11.50 -7.36
N ALA A 17 -8.81 12.08 -8.48
CA ALA A 17 -10.19 11.92 -8.96
C ALA A 17 -10.50 10.46 -9.31
N ALA A 18 -9.57 9.76 -9.96
CA ALA A 18 -9.76 8.34 -10.29
C ALA A 18 -9.79 7.48 -9.03
N TRP A 19 -8.91 7.74 -8.08
CA TRP A 19 -8.90 7.05 -6.79
C TRP A 19 -10.22 7.27 -6.05
N LEU A 20 -10.67 8.53 -5.97
CA LEU A 20 -11.89 8.89 -5.27
C LEU A 20 -13.12 8.24 -5.92
N THR A 21 -13.17 8.20 -7.24
CA THR A 21 -14.24 7.51 -7.97
C THR A 21 -14.30 6.04 -7.61
N HIS A 22 -13.15 5.38 -7.55
CA HIS A 22 -13.08 3.96 -7.19
C HIS A 22 -13.54 3.73 -5.74
N VAL A 23 -13.04 4.52 -4.81
CA VAL A 23 -13.33 4.38 -3.37
C VAL A 23 -14.79 4.76 -3.08
N SER A 24 -15.37 5.71 -3.79
CA SER A 24 -16.74 6.18 -3.58
C SER A 24 -17.80 5.14 -3.96
N GLN A 25 -17.43 4.04 -4.60
CA GLN A 25 -18.32 2.90 -4.84
C GLN A 25 -18.68 2.16 -3.55
N VAL A 26 -17.92 2.36 -2.48
CA VAL A 26 -18.23 1.80 -1.16
C VAL A 26 -19.31 2.65 -0.50
N ALA A 27 -20.37 2.01 0.01
CA ALA A 27 -21.45 2.71 0.73
C ALA A 27 -20.85 3.43 1.95
N ASP A 28 -21.24 4.69 2.15
CA ASP A 28 -20.78 5.54 3.26
C ASP A 28 -19.24 5.61 3.35
N TYR A 29 -18.56 5.69 2.21
CA TYR A 29 -17.11 5.58 2.13
C TYR A 29 -16.38 6.57 3.03
N ALA A 30 -16.87 7.80 3.15
CA ALA A 30 -16.24 8.82 3.98
C ALA A 30 -16.37 8.54 5.49
N LEU A 31 -17.40 7.76 5.87
CA LEU A 31 -17.69 7.42 7.26
C LEU A 31 -17.09 6.07 7.67
N GLN A 32 -16.55 5.30 6.74
CA GLN A 32 -15.93 4.01 7.06
C GLN A 32 -14.72 4.21 7.95
N PRO A 33 -14.55 3.40 9.02
CA PRO A 33 -13.36 3.48 9.84
C PRO A 33 -12.14 2.97 9.08
N GLU A 34 -10.96 3.29 9.59
CA GLU A 34 -9.73 2.66 9.13
C GLU A 34 -9.89 1.13 9.25
N ARG A 35 -9.36 0.38 8.29
CA ARG A 35 -9.52 -1.07 8.13
C ARG A 35 -10.90 -1.51 7.65
N GLY A 36 -11.79 -0.57 7.35
CA GLY A 36 -13.12 -0.88 6.82
C GLY A 36 -13.11 -1.10 5.30
N LEU A 37 -14.30 -1.03 4.71
CA LEU A 37 -14.49 -1.30 3.29
C LEU A 37 -13.78 -0.30 2.39
N ARG A 38 -13.64 0.95 2.83
CA ARG A 38 -12.90 1.96 2.07
C ARG A 38 -11.42 1.57 1.92
N CYS A 39 -10.81 1.05 2.98
CA CYS A 39 -9.42 0.60 2.93
C CYS A 39 -9.25 -0.58 1.99
N ALA A 40 -10.19 -1.53 1.98
CA ALA A 40 -10.15 -2.65 1.04
C ALA A 40 -10.20 -2.15 -0.41
N ALA A 41 -11.08 -1.19 -0.71
CA ALA A 41 -11.18 -0.59 -2.05
C ALA A 41 -9.88 0.15 -2.43
N CYS A 42 -9.29 0.87 -1.49
CA CYS A 42 -8.02 1.58 -1.69
C CYS A 42 -6.88 0.60 -2.01
N PHE A 43 -6.79 -0.52 -1.29
CA PHE A 43 -5.80 -1.56 -1.59
C PHE A 43 -6.00 -2.11 -3.00
N GLY A 44 -7.25 -2.38 -3.38
CA GLY A 44 -7.59 -2.86 -4.72
C GLY A 44 -7.14 -1.91 -5.81
N TYR A 45 -7.36 -0.62 -5.61
CA TYR A 45 -6.92 0.42 -6.55
C TYR A 45 -5.40 0.42 -6.72
N SER A 46 -4.67 0.46 -5.61
CA SER A 46 -3.20 0.53 -5.61
C SER A 46 -2.58 -0.74 -6.20
N LEU A 47 -3.06 -1.91 -5.77
CA LEU A 47 -2.55 -3.19 -6.25
C LEU A 47 -2.86 -3.40 -7.71
N GLY A 48 -4.05 -2.97 -8.18
CA GLY A 48 -4.42 -3.05 -9.59
C GLY A 48 -3.52 -2.23 -10.49
N ARG A 49 -3.17 -1.02 -10.08
CA ARG A 49 -2.24 -0.17 -10.84
C ARG A 49 -0.83 -0.77 -10.87
N THR A 50 -0.38 -1.30 -9.74
CA THR A 50 0.92 -1.97 -9.67
C THR A 50 0.96 -3.22 -10.54
N ALA A 51 -0.10 -4.01 -10.52
CA ALA A 51 -0.23 -5.23 -11.34
C ALA A 51 -0.16 -4.90 -12.83
N LYS A 52 -0.84 -3.83 -13.24
CA LYS A 52 -0.80 -3.37 -14.64
C LYS A 52 0.61 -3.00 -15.06
N LYS A 53 1.33 -2.27 -14.21
CA LYS A 53 2.71 -1.89 -14.48
C LYS A 53 3.63 -3.09 -14.53
N ALA A 54 3.47 -4.02 -13.61
CA ALA A 54 4.25 -5.25 -13.58
C ALA A 54 4.05 -6.07 -14.86
N GLU A 55 2.82 -6.15 -15.35
CA GLU A 55 2.51 -6.83 -16.60
C GLU A 55 3.20 -6.16 -17.79
N GLU A 56 3.16 -4.83 -17.86
CA GLU A 56 3.84 -4.06 -18.92
C GLU A 56 5.34 -4.32 -18.89
N LEU A 57 5.94 -4.48 -17.74
CA LEU A 57 7.38 -4.69 -17.57
C LEU A 57 7.78 -6.17 -17.61
N GLY A 58 6.80 -7.09 -17.65
CA GLY A 58 7.07 -8.54 -17.60
C GLY A 58 7.71 -8.98 -16.29
N MET A 59 7.32 -8.39 -15.16
CA MET A 59 7.94 -8.62 -13.85
C MET A 59 6.90 -9.08 -12.84
N ASN A 60 7.36 -9.80 -11.82
CA ASN A 60 6.56 -10.05 -10.64
C ASN A 60 6.57 -8.81 -9.73
N PHE A 61 5.59 -8.71 -8.84
CA PHE A 61 5.51 -7.61 -7.90
C PHE A 61 5.06 -8.09 -6.52
N ALA A 62 5.36 -7.29 -5.53
CA ALA A 62 4.91 -7.49 -4.16
C ALA A 62 4.51 -6.12 -3.59
N THR A 63 4.11 -6.09 -2.33
CA THR A 63 3.75 -4.84 -1.67
C THR A 63 4.37 -4.77 -0.29
N THR A 64 4.77 -3.57 0.12
CA THR A 64 5.25 -3.30 1.47
C THR A 64 4.12 -2.90 2.43
N LEU A 65 2.88 -2.83 1.95
CA LEU A 65 1.73 -2.53 2.80
C LEU A 65 1.61 -3.50 3.98
N THR A 66 2.09 -4.74 3.81
CA THR A 66 1.99 -5.78 4.83
C THR A 66 2.89 -5.53 6.04
N VAL A 67 3.82 -4.57 6.00
CA VAL A 67 4.66 -4.25 7.15
C VAL A 67 3.88 -3.52 8.25
N SER A 68 2.84 -2.78 7.89
CA SER A 68 2.07 -1.98 8.83
C SER A 68 1.20 -2.85 9.73
N PRO A 69 1.23 -2.65 11.07
CA PRO A 69 0.34 -3.37 11.97
C PRO A 69 -1.13 -2.96 11.80
N HIS A 70 -1.40 -1.83 11.12
CA HIS A 70 -2.74 -1.33 10.89
C HIS A 70 -3.36 -1.88 9.61
N LYS A 71 -2.64 -2.68 8.83
CA LYS A 71 -3.13 -3.23 7.57
C LYS A 71 -3.19 -4.76 7.65
N ASN A 72 -4.32 -5.31 7.23
CA ASN A 72 -4.56 -6.76 7.29
C ASN A 72 -3.88 -7.44 6.09
N SER A 73 -2.82 -8.20 6.37
CA SER A 73 -2.06 -8.90 5.33
C SER A 73 -2.91 -9.93 4.58
N ASN A 74 -3.78 -10.65 5.28
CA ASN A 74 -4.64 -11.66 4.64
C ASN A 74 -5.62 -11.01 3.65
N LEU A 75 -6.17 -9.84 4.01
CA LEU A 75 -7.03 -9.09 3.11
C LEU A 75 -6.29 -8.63 1.87
N ILE A 76 -5.07 -8.10 2.04
CA ILE A 76 -4.23 -7.67 0.94
C ILE A 76 -3.93 -8.83 0.00
N PHE A 77 -3.57 -10.00 0.53
CA PHE A 77 -3.28 -11.19 -0.26
C PHE A 77 -4.51 -11.67 -1.02
N ARG A 78 -5.69 -11.60 -0.40
CA ARG A 78 -6.94 -11.97 -1.04
C ARG A 78 -7.28 -11.06 -2.21
N ILE A 79 -7.08 -9.76 -2.04
CA ILE A 79 -7.32 -8.76 -3.09
C ILE A 79 -6.35 -8.97 -4.25
N ALA A 80 -5.10 -9.31 -3.96
CA ALA A 80 -4.06 -9.48 -4.97
C ALA A 80 -4.05 -10.86 -5.63
N GLU A 81 -4.74 -11.84 -5.07
CA GLU A 81 -4.76 -13.22 -5.56
C GLU A 81 -5.03 -13.37 -7.05
N PRO A 82 -5.99 -12.60 -7.65
CA PRO A 82 -6.25 -12.71 -9.09
C PRO A 82 -5.09 -12.29 -9.99
N TYR A 83 -4.11 -11.57 -9.47
CA TYR A 83 -3.01 -11.04 -10.29
C TYR A 83 -1.89 -12.08 -10.40
N ALA A 84 -1.63 -12.53 -11.64
CA ALA A 84 -0.71 -13.64 -11.90
C ALA A 84 0.73 -13.40 -11.45
N HIS A 85 1.16 -12.14 -11.42
CA HIS A 85 2.54 -11.79 -11.08
C HIS A 85 2.73 -11.37 -9.62
N PHE A 86 1.70 -11.48 -8.80
CA PHE A 86 1.79 -11.09 -7.39
C PHE A 86 2.52 -12.16 -6.58
N GLU A 87 3.46 -11.72 -5.76
CA GLU A 87 4.15 -12.56 -4.78
C GLU A 87 3.78 -12.11 -3.37
N ALA A 88 3.27 -13.05 -2.56
CA ALA A 88 2.76 -12.76 -1.23
C ALA A 88 3.87 -12.82 -0.19
N TYR A 89 4.35 -11.64 0.24
CA TYR A 89 5.30 -11.51 1.34
C TYR A 89 4.65 -10.79 2.50
N ASN A 90 4.65 -11.42 3.67
CA ASN A 90 4.15 -10.78 4.90
C ASN A 90 5.33 -10.17 5.65
N PHE A 91 5.52 -8.86 5.46
CA PHE A 91 6.64 -8.14 6.06
C PHE A 91 6.44 -7.82 7.54
N LYS A 92 5.31 -8.22 8.16
CA LYS A 92 5.15 -8.18 9.62
C LYS A 92 5.98 -9.24 10.32
N LYS A 93 6.28 -10.36 9.63
CA LYS A 93 7.05 -11.47 10.18
C LYS A 93 8.49 -11.06 10.44
N GLN A 94 9.16 -11.76 11.34
CA GLN A 94 10.57 -11.51 11.70
C GLN A 94 10.79 -10.07 12.18
N ASP A 95 9.85 -9.55 12.99
CA ASP A 95 9.89 -8.19 13.52
C ASP A 95 9.97 -7.10 12.44
N GLY A 96 9.31 -7.31 11.30
CA GLY A 96 9.40 -6.42 10.16
C GLY A 96 9.05 -4.97 10.48
N PHE A 97 7.96 -4.74 11.23
CA PHE A 97 7.58 -3.38 11.63
C PHE A 97 8.64 -2.75 12.55
N LYS A 98 9.11 -3.48 13.55
CA LYS A 98 10.15 -3.00 14.47
C LYS A 98 11.44 -2.68 13.72
N ARG A 99 11.82 -3.56 12.78
CA ARG A 99 13.00 -3.33 11.94
C ARG A 99 12.83 -2.10 11.05
N SER A 100 11.62 -1.85 10.54
CA SER A 100 11.34 -0.66 9.73
C SER A 100 11.51 0.63 10.54
N LEU A 101 11.15 0.62 11.82
CA LEU A 101 11.37 1.76 12.72
C LEU A 101 12.86 2.05 12.89
N VAL A 102 13.66 1.01 13.10
CA VAL A 102 15.12 1.14 13.26
C VAL A 102 15.74 1.69 11.98
N LEU A 103 15.40 1.12 10.83
CA LEU A 103 15.93 1.55 9.54
C LEU A 103 15.53 2.99 9.20
N SER A 104 14.31 3.39 9.51
CA SER A 104 13.85 4.77 9.30
C SER A 104 14.70 5.76 10.10
N ARG A 105 15.05 5.38 11.32
CA ARG A 105 15.89 6.22 12.19
C ARG A 105 17.31 6.31 11.66
N GLU A 106 17.87 5.19 11.27
CA GLU A 106 19.24 5.12 10.73
C GLU A 106 19.38 5.90 9.41
N LEU A 107 18.35 5.86 8.57
CA LEU A 107 18.34 6.54 7.28
C LEU A 107 17.75 7.95 7.36
N GLU A 108 17.38 8.40 8.56
CA GLU A 108 16.81 9.73 8.80
C GLU A 108 15.56 9.99 7.94
N LEU A 109 14.69 8.98 7.83
CA LEU A 109 13.46 9.07 7.04
C LEU A 109 12.32 9.66 7.87
N TYR A 110 11.52 10.51 7.25
CA TYR A 110 10.28 10.98 7.85
C TYR A 110 9.30 9.83 8.05
N ARG A 111 8.66 9.80 9.20
CA ARG A 111 7.61 8.81 9.49
C ARG A 111 6.33 9.54 9.84
N GLN A 112 5.32 9.37 8.98
CA GLN A 112 3.99 9.89 9.27
C GLN A 112 3.26 8.97 10.25
N ASN A 113 2.34 9.55 11.01
CA ASN A 113 1.54 8.83 12.00
C ASN A 113 0.08 8.63 11.56
N TYR A 114 -0.17 8.73 10.26
CA TYR A 114 -1.50 8.57 9.67
C TYR A 114 -1.36 7.92 8.31
N CYS A 115 -2.45 7.30 7.82
CA CYS A 115 -2.52 6.84 6.45
C CYS A 115 -2.63 8.05 5.51
N GLY A 116 -2.08 7.94 4.30
CA GLY A 116 -2.14 9.01 3.31
C GLY A 116 -3.54 9.33 2.77
N CYS A 117 -4.55 8.60 3.19
CA CYS A 117 -5.94 8.81 2.81
C CYS A 117 -6.52 10.02 3.55
N GLU A 118 -7.20 10.90 2.82
CA GLU A 118 -7.80 12.10 3.40
C GLU A 118 -8.83 11.79 4.49
N PHE A 119 -9.49 10.63 4.43
CA PHE A 119 -10.51 10.22 5.38
C PHE A 119 -9.92 9.67 6.69
N SER A 120 -8.65 9.39 6.75
CA SER A 120 -7.97 8.86 7.95
C SER A 120 -7.07 9.89 8.64
N PHE A 121 -6.93 11.07 8.07
CA PHE A 121 -6.14 12.15 8.67
C PHE A 121 -6.85 12.69 9.91
N ARG A 122 -6.12 12.81 11.01
CA ARG A 122 -6.68 13.23 12.30
C ARG A 122 -6.03 14.51 12.85
N GLY A 123 -5.59 15.38 11.97
CA GLY A 123 -5.01 16.66 12.38
C GLY A 123 -3.57 16.58 12.76
#